data_8aee45e7a63a830fec62827059d3e76c
#
_entry.id   8aee45e7a63a830fec62827059d3e76c
#
_cell.length_a   1.000
_cell.length_b   1.000
_cell.length_c   1.000
_cell.angle_alpha   90.00
_cell.angle_beta   90.00
_cell.angle_gamma   90.00
#
_symmetry.space_group_name_H-M   'P 1'
#
loop_
_entity.id
_entity.type
_entity.pdbx_description
1 polymer ?
#
loop_
_entity_poly.entity_id
_entity_poly.type
_entity_poly.pdbx_seq_one_letter_code
_entity_poly.pdbx_strand_id
1 'polypeptide(L)'
;MPLGAFVSSQEIMSTLTHNPVLGHITTFGGHPVCCAAGLAAMKFLQDNKVVEDVERKGALYEELLADHPAVKEIRRSGLLLAVELGEASKLYCLIDLFIEEGIMSDWFLYCDTAFRISPPLIITDDEIRNCVALIRKCLDRL
;
A
#
# COMPACT_ATOMS: atom_id res chain seq x y z
N MET A 1 14.30 6.82 0.05
CA MET A 1 14.30 8.29 -0.20
C MET A 1 12.96 8.68 -0.78
N PRO A 2 12.26 9.69 -0.26
CA PRO A 2 10.96 10.10 -0.79
C PRO A 2 11.15 10.71 -2.19
N LEU A 3 10.32 10.27 -3.12
CA LEU A 3 10.25 10.77 -4.48
C LEU A 3 8.82 10.55 -5.01
N GLY A 4 8.23 11.60 -5.54
CA GLY A 4 6.97 11.53 -6.28
C GLY A 4 7.16 12.18 -7.65
N ALA A 5 6.40 11.72 -8.64
CA ALA A 5 6.38 12.30 -9.97
C ALA A 5 4.97 12.22 -10.55
N PHE A 6 4.62 13.20 -11.35
CA PHE A 6 3.49 13.10 -12.27
C PHE A 6 3.95 13.41 -13.69
N VAL A 7 3.32 12.78 -14.65
CA VAL A 7 3.71 12.87 -16.07
C VAL A 7 2.48 13.25 -16.87
N SER A 8 2.62 14.22 -17.78
CA SER A 8 1.56 14.66 -18.66
C SER A 8 2.10 15.15 -20.01
N SER A 9 1.21 15.56 -20.91
CA SER A 9 1.62 16.13 -22.19
C SER A 9 2.32 17.48 -22.02
N GLN A 10 3.17 17.86 -22.99
CA GLN A 10 3.81 19.17 -23.03
C GLN A 10 2.81 20.31 -22.98
N GLU A 11 1.66 20.14 -23.63
CA GLU A 11 0.59 21.15 -23.66
C GLU A 11 0.02 21.41 -22.24
N ILE A 12 -0.32 20.34 -21.50
CA ILE A 12 -0.83 20.45 -20.14
C ILE A 12 0.26 20.99 -19.20
N MET A 13 1.47 20.47 -19.28
CA MET A 13 2.58 20.90 -18.42
C MET A 13 2.94 22.38 -18.64
N SER A 14 2.81 22.90 -19.85
CA SER A 14 3.12 24.30 -20.14
C SER A 14 2.16 25.30 -19.49
N THR A 15 0.96 24.86 -19.08
CA THR A 15 0.03 25.72 -18.31
C THR A 15 0.59 26.14 -16.95
N LEU A 16 1.55 25.40 -16.40
CA LEU A 16 2.20 25.67 -15.12
C LEU A 16 3.41 26.61 -15.25
N THR A 17 3.75 27.07 -16.47
CA THR A 17 4.97 27.87 -16.71
C THR A 17 4.73 29.38 -16.67
N HIS A 18 3.45 29.79 -16.66
CA HIS A 18 3.04 31.21 -16.68
C HIS A 18 1.95 31.47 -15.61
N ASN A 19 2.00 32.66 -15.01
CA ASN A 19 1.01 33.19 -14.06
C ASN A 19 0.63 32.26 -12.89
N PRO A 20 1.56 31.94 -11.97
CA PRO A 20 2.86 32.58 -11.80
C PRO A 20 3.98 31.88 -12.60
N VAL A 21 5.03 32.63 -12.92
CA VAL A 21 6.28 32.04 -13.45
C VAL A 21 6.81 31.04 -12.42
N LEU A 22 7.25 29.87 -12.90
CA LEU A 22 7.76 28.77 -12.05
C LEU A 22 6.71 28.19 -11.08
N GLY A 23 5.44 28.26 -11.38
CA GLY A 23 4.35 27.72 -10.53
C GLY A 23 4.42 26.19 -10.31
N HIS A 24 5.28 25.50 -11.02
CA HIS A 24 5.51 24.05 -10.92
C HIS A 24 6.67 23.66 -10.00
N ILE A 25 7.48 24.61 -9.51
CA ILE A 25 8.67 24.27 -8.72
C ILE A 25 8.34 23.89 -7.28
N THR A 26 9.18 23.00 -6.74
CA THR A 26 9.25 22.66 -5.32
C THR A 26 10.68 22.80 -4.85
N THR A 27 10.91 23.11 -3.58
CA THR A 27 12.24 23.39 -3.04
C THR A 27 13.23 22.25 -3.29
N PHE A 28 12.78 21.00 -3.20
CA PHE A 28 13.62 19.82 -3.37
C PHE A 28 13.26 18.99 -4.62
N GLY A 29 12.49 19.57 -5.55
CA GLY A 29 12.16 18.92 -6.82
C GLY A 29 13.41 18.57 -7.62
N GLY A 30 13.52 17.34 -8.08
CA GLY A 30 14.68 16.87 -8.82
C GLY A 30 15.95 16.69 -7.99
N HIS A 31 15.87 16.56 -6.67
CA HIS A 31 17.04 16.37 -5.82
C HIS A 31 17.87 15.14 -6.26
N PRO A 32 19.19 15.29 -6.56
CA PRO A 32 19.97 14.23 -7.20
C PRO A 32 19.96 12.88 -6.45
N VAL A 33 20.04 12.90 -5.12
CA VAL A 33 20.03 11.68 -4.31
C VAL A 33 18.67 10.96 -4.40
N CYS A 34 17.56 11.72 -4.35
CA CYS A 34 16.23 11.14 -4.50
C CYS A 34 16.02 10.58 -5.91
N CYS A 35 16.48 11.28 -6.93
CA CYS A 35 16.41 10.82 -8.32
C CYS A 35 17.26 9.56 -8.54
N ALA A 36 18.46 9.48 -7.98
CA ALA A 36 19.32 8.30 -8.06
C ALA A 36 18.67 7.09 -7.36
N ALA A 37 18.08 7.29 -6.18
CA ALA A 37 17.37 6.25 -5.46
C ALA A 37 16.11 5.78 -6.23
N GLY A 38 15.34 6.72 -6.80
CA GLY A 38 14.18 6.40 -7.63
C GLY A 38 14.55 5.62 -8.89
N LEU A 39 15.64 6.01 -9.57
CA LEU A 39 16.14 5.29 -10.74
C LEU A 39 16.56 3.86 -10.37
N ALA A 40 17.26 3.67 -9.26
CA ALA A 40 17.66 2.34 -8.78
C ALA A 40 16.44 1.47 -8.45
N ALA A 41 15.42 2.02 -7.79
CA ALA A 41 14.18 1.32 -7.49
C ALA A 41 13.42 0.90 -8.76
N MET A 42 13.28 1.81 -9.72
CA MET A 42 12.64 1.51 -11.01
C MET A 42 13.36 0.40 -11.77
N LYS A 43 14.68 0.46 -11.86
CA LYS A 43 15.48 -0.60 -12.49
C LYS A 43 15.29 -1.94 -11.78
N PHE A 44 15.34 -1.94 -10.44
CA PHE A 44 15.12 -3.16 -9.67
C PHE A 44 13.76 -3.82 -9.97
N LEU A 45 12.68 -3.02 -10.02
CA LEU A 45 11.34 -3.52 -10.35
C LEU A 45 11.26 -4.15 -11.74
N GLN A 46 11.92 -3.52 -12.73
CA GLN A 46 11.96 -4.00 -14.11
C GLN A 46 12.82 -5.26 -14.28
N ASP A 47 14.06 -5.22 -13.77
CA ASP A 47 15.04 -6.29 -13.95
C ASP A 47 14.63 -7.58 -13.23
N ASN A 48 13.94 -7.47 -12.08
CA ASN A 48 13.48 -8.61 -11.28
C ASN A 48 12.01 -8.98 -11.52
N LYS A 49 11.33 -8.32 -12.45
CA LYS A 49 9.93 -8.60 -12.81
C LYS A 49 8.96 -8.63 -11.62
N VAL A 50 9.27 -7.84 -10.60
CA VAL A 50 8.56 -7.85 -9.30
C VAL A 50 7.07 -7.62 -9.48
N VAL A 51 6.69 -6.77 -10.44
CA VAL A 51 5.28 -6.40 -10.70
C VAL A 51 4.47 -7.57 -11.28
N GLU A 52 5.11 -8.53 -11.97
CA GLU A 52 4.42 -9.65 -12.60
C GLU A 52 3.76 -10.60 -11.57
N ASP A 53 4.27 -10.65 -10.34
CA ASP A 53 3.82 -11.57 -9.28
C ASP A 53 2.88 -10.93 -8.24
N VAL A 54 2.68 -9.61 -8.29
CA VAL A 54 1.87 -8.89 -7.28
C VAL A 54 0.42 -9.34 -7.26
N GLU A 55 -0.17 -9.65 -8.41
CA GLU A 55 -1.55 -10.07 -8.52
C GLU A 55 -1.77 -11.44 -7.86
N ARG A 56 -0.86 -12.38 -8.07
CA ARG A 56 -0.88 -13.70 -7.44
C ARG A 56 -0.74 -13.58 -5.91
N LYS A 57 0.20 -12.77 -5.44
CA LYS A 57 0.41 -12.53 -4.00
C LYS A 57 -0.79 -11.87 -3.33
N GLY A 58 -1.42 -10.92 -4.02
CA GLY A 58 -2.66 -10.30 -3.53
C GLY A 58 -3.80 -11.31 -3.44
N ALA A 59 -3.94 -12.19 -4.44
CA ALA A 59 -4.91 -13.29 -4.41
C ALA A 59 -4.65 -14.27 -3.26
N LEU A 60 -3.39 -14.53 -2.91
CA LEU A 60 -3.04 -15.39 -1.76
C LEU A 60 -3.50 -14.78 -0.42
N TYR A 61 -3.35 -13.46 -0.23
CA TYR A 61 -3.92 -12.78 0.94
C TYR A 61 -5.44 -12.91 1.01
N GLU A 62 -6.12 -12.69 -0.12
CA GLU A 62 -7.57 -12.80 -0.22
C GLU A 62 -8.05 -14.22 0.10
N GLU A 63 -7.44 -15.24 -0.53
CA GLU A 63 -7.74 -16.66 -0.27
C GLU A 63 -7.62 -17.01 1.22
N LEU A 64 -6.56 -16.54 1.88
CA LEU A 64 -6.26 -16.88 3.27
C LEU A 64 -7.09 -16.09 4.31
N LEU A 65 -7.77 -15.01 3.91
CA LEU A 65 -8.53 -14.14 4.81
C LEU A 65 -10.04 -14.18 4.57
N ALA A 66 -10.49 -14.52 3.37
CA ALA A 66 -11.88 -14.38 2.94
C ALA A 66 -12.87 -15.27 3.73
N ASP A 67 -12.41 -16.39 4.26
CA ASP A 67 -13.24 -17.32 5.04
C ASP A 67 -13.41 -16.90 6.51
N HIS A 68 -12.70 -15.87 6.98
CA HIS A 68 -12.75 -15.45 8.37
C HIS A 68 -14.08 -14.74 8.68
N PRO A 69 -14.83 -15.12 9.75
CA PRO A 69 -16.17 -14.61 10.03
C PRO A 69 -16.23 -13.10 10.32
N ALA A 70 -15.14 -12.48 10.77
CA ALA A 70 -15.06 -11.05 10.99
C ALA A 70 -14.85 -10.26 9.69
N VAL A 71 -14.42 -10.89 8.59
CA VAL A 71 -14.18 -10.27 7.29
C VAL A 71 -15.47 -10.27 6.48
N LYS A 72 -15.93 -9.09 6.07
CA LYS A 72 -17.15 -8.93 5.28
C LYS A 72 -16.87 -8.87 3.78
N GLU A 73 -15.78 -8.22 3.40
CA GLU A 73 -15.38 -8.02 2.01
C GLU A 73 -13.88 -7.78 1.93
N ILE A 74 -13.25 -8.20 0.86
CA ILE A 74 -11.87 -7.83 0.52
C ILE A 74 -11.88 -7.17 -0.86
N ARG A 75 -11.43 -5.92 -0.90
CA ARG A 75 -11.20 -5.18 -2.14
C ARG A 75 -9.71 -5.09 -2.37
N ARG A 76 -9.22 -5.41 -3.55
CA ARG A 76 -7.79 -5.36 -3.84
C ARG A 76 -7.44 -4.89 -5.24
N SER A 77 -6.22 -4.38 -5.36
CA SER A 77 -5.51 -4.14 -6.60
C SER A 77 -4.05 -4.57 -6.38
N GLY A 78 -3.67 -5.73 -6.91
CA GLY A 78 -2.40 -6.35 -6.59
C GLY A 78 -2.21 -6.55 -5.08
N LEU A 79 -1.12 -6.01 -4.53
CA LEU A 79 -0.79 -6.04 -3.09
C LEU A 79 -1.28 -4.82 -2.29
N LEU A 80 -2.23 -4.06 -2.81
CA LEU A 80 -2.97 -3.08 -2.03
C LEU A 80 -4.37 -3.64 -1.75
N LEU A 81 -4.64 -4.02 -0.50
CA LEU A 81 -5.90 -4.61 -0.09
C LEU A 81 -6.58 -3.74 0.97
N ALA A 82 -7.90 -3.69 0.89
CA ALA A 82 -8.79 -3.19 1.93
C ALA A 82 -9.61 -4.38 2.45
N VAL A 83 -9.46 -4.70 3.73
CA VAL A 83 -10.21 -5.78 4.39
C VAL A 83 -11.28 -5.16 5.28
N GLU A 84 -12.52 -5.31 4.85
CA GLU A 84 -13.70 -4.67 5.43
C GLU A 84 -14.24 -5.47 6.64
N LEU A 85 -14.41 -4.80 7.78
CA LEU A 85 -15.00 -5.35 9.01
C LEU A 85 -16.44 -4.84 9.24
N GLY A 86 -16.79 -3.72 8.60
CA GLY A 86 -18.12 -3.10 8.66
C GLY A 86 -18.40 -2.27 9.90
N GLU A 87 -17.48 -2.17 10.86
CA GLU A 87 -17.62 -1.38 12.07
C GLU A 87 -16.29 -0.71 12.45
N ALA A 88 -16.29 0.61 12.57
CA ALA A 88 -15.10 1.38 12.94
C ALA A 88 -14.57 1.01 14.34
N SER A 89 -15.44 0.73 15.30
CA SER A 89 -15.06 0.32 16.66
C SER A 89 -14.23 -0.97 16.67
N LYS A 90 -14.62 -1.95 15.84
CA LYS A 90 -13.86 -3.20 15.67
C LYS A 90 -12.51 -2.93 15.03
N LEU A 91 -12.48 -2.04 14.04
CA LEU A 91 -11.24 -1.69 13.35
C LEU A 91 -10.24 -1.05 14.32
N TYR A 92 -10.65 -0.07 15.12
CA TYR A 92 -9.75 0.57 16.08
C TYR A 92 -9.22 -0.42 17.11
N CYS A 93 -10.08 -1.30 17.63
CA CYS A 93 -9.64 -2.39 18.51
C CYS A 93 -8.63 -3.32 17.81
N LEU A 94 -8.87 -3.67 16.55
CA LEU A 94 -7.97 -4.51 15.77
C LEU A 94 -6.60 -3.85 15.55
N ILE A 95 -6.54 -2.54 15.31
CA ILE A 95 -5.27 -1.81 15.15
C ILE A 95 -4.44 -1.89 16.43
N ASP A 96 -5.06 -1.74 17.60
CA ASP A 96 -4.36 -1.90 18.88
C ASP A 96 -3.80 -3.32 19.04
N LEU A 97 -4.59 -4.35 18.71
CA LEU A 97 -4.14 -5.74 18.70
C LEU A 97 -3.01 -6.00 17.71
N PHE A 98 -3.04 -5.37 16.54
CA PHE A 98 -1.98 -5.45 15.56
C PHE A 98 -0.65 -4.91 16.10
N ILE A 99 -0.69 -3.77 16.79
CA ILE A 99 0.50 -3.19 17.43
C ILE A 99 1.08 -4.15 18.47
N GLU A 100 0.24 -4.77 19.30
CA GLU A 100 0.67 -5.77 20.29
C GLU A 100 1.39 -6.97 19.65
N GLU A 101 0.92 -7.42 18.48
CA GLU A 101 1.48 -8.57 17.74
C GLU A 101 2.60 -8.17 16.76
N GLY A 102 2.99 -6.90 16.72
CA GLY A 102 4.06 -6.38 15.86
C GLY A 102 3.64 -6.15 14.39
N ILE A 103 2.36 -6.02 14.13
CA ILE A 103 1.82 -5.69 12.80
C ILE A 103 1.63 -4.17 12.70
N MET A 104 2.18 -3.57 11.65
CA MET A 104 1.93 -2.18 11.29
C MET A 104 0.88 -2.11 10.19
N SER A 105 -0.30 -1.61 10.50
CA SER A 105 -1.39 -1.34 9.56
C SER A 105 -2.15 -0.09 9.98
N ASP A 106 -3.08 0.33 9.14
CA ASP A 106 -3.87 1.53 9.31
C ASP A 106 -5.21 1.38 8.59
N TRP A 107 -6.15 2.30 8.85
CA TRP A 107 -7.40 2.42 8.08
C TRP A 107 -7.21 3.33 6.86
N PHE A 108 -8.21 3.40 6.00
CA PHE A 108 -8.23 4.35 4.90
C PHE A 108 -8.85 5.68 5.35
N LEU A 109 -8.29 6.80 4.89
CA LEU A 109 -8.74 8.14 5.26
C LEU A 109 -10.25 8.37 5.05
N TYR A 110 -10.82 7.72 4.03
CA TYR A 110 -12.25 7.84 3.67
C TYR A 110 -13.04 6.56 3.95
N CYS A 111 -12.47 5.58 4.68
CA CYS A 111 -13.11 4.33 5.03
C CYS A 111 -12.49 3.79 6.33
N ASP A 112 -13.13 4.12 7.44
CA ASP A 112 -12.70 3.78 8.79
C ASP A 112 -13.24 2.42 9.29
N THR A 113 -13.80 1.62 8.38
CA THR A 113 -14.30 0.27 8.64
C THR A 113 -13.43 -0.83 8.04
N ALA A 114 -12.40 -0.47 7.27
CA ALA A 114 -11.49 -1.40 6.62
C ALA A 114 -10.03 -1.14 6.98
N PHE A 115 -9.27 -2.19 7.33
CA PHE A 115 -7.81 -2.07 7.45
C PHE A 115 -7.10 -2.32 6.13
N ARG A 116 -5.92 -1.71 6.01
CA ARG A 116 -5.10 -1.77 4.80
C ARG A 116 -4.01 -2.82 4.93
N ILE A 117 -3.83 -3.62 3.88
CA ILE A 117 -2.64 -4.45 3.68
C ILE A 117 -1.89 -3.90 2.48
N SER A 118 -0.63 -3.49 2.67
CA SER A 118 0.24 -2.95 1.62
C SER A 118 1.70 -3.30 1.91
N PRO A 119 2.06 -4.59 1.81
CA PRO A 119 3.42 -5.03 2.11
C PRO A 119 4.39 -4.64 0.97
N PRO A 120 5.71 -4.74 1.22
CA PRO A 120 6.69 -4.65 0.15
C PRO A 120 6.39 -5.65 -0.97
N LEU A 121 6.56 -5.24 -2.24
CA LEU A 121 6.25 -6.10 -3.40
C LEU A 121 7.13 -7.37 -3.47
N ILE A 122 8.28 -7.35 -2.80
CA ILE A 122 9.22 -8.49 -2.71
C ILE A 122 8.83 -9.52 -1.63
N ILE A 123 7.73 -9.31 -0.90
CA ILE A 123 7.26 -10.24 0.14
C ILE A 123 7.17 -11.67 -0.42
N THR A 124 7.59 -12.64 0.36
CA THR A 124 7.50 -14.07 0.00
C THR A 124 6.16 -14.67 0.42
N ASP A 125 5.81 -15.83 -0.16
CA ASP A 125 4.59 -16.54 0.20
C ASP A 125 4.60 -17.00 1.68
N ASP A 126 5.74 -17.37 2.22
CA ASP A 126 5.88 -17.76 3.63
C ASP A 126 5.68 -16.58 4.57
N GLU A 127 6.20 -15.39 4.21
CA GLU A 127 5.95 -14.16 4.94
C GLU A 127 4.47 -13.76 4.88
N ILE A 128 3.80 -13.92 3.73
CA ILE A 128 2.35 -13.71 3.60
C ILE A 128 1.58 -14.63 4.54
N ARG A 129 1.88 -15.93 4.54
CA ARG A 129 1.21 -16.90 5.41
C ARG A 129 1.43 -16.59 6.89
N ASN A 130 2.64 -16.23 7.27
CA ASN A 130 2.95 -15.84 8.64
C ASN A 130 2.20 -14.56 9.05
N CYS A 131 2.18 -13.54 8.19
CA CYS A 131 1.45 -12.31 8.41
C CYS A 131 -0.05 -12.58 8.59
N VAL A 132 -0.64 -13.37 7.69
CA VAL A 132 -2.06 -13.74 7.76
C VAL A 132 -2.38 -14.53 9.03
N ALA A 133 -1.51 -15.42 9.48
CA ALA A 133 -1.72 -16.16 10.73
C ALA A 133 -1.80 -15.20 11.94
N LEU A 134 -0.94 -14.17 11.99
CA LEU A 134 -1.01 -13.13 13.02
C LEU A 134 -2.26 -12.26 12.88
N ILE A 135 -2.63 -11.86 11.67
CA ILE A 135 -3.87 -11.11 11.40
C ILE A 135 -5.09 -11.90 11.89
N ARG A 136 -5.20 -13.18 11.54
CA ARG A 136 -6.31 -14.04 11.98
C ARG A 136 -6.36 -14.17 13.51
N LYS A 137 -5.21 -14.36 14.15
CA LYS A 137 -5.09 -14.38 15.62
C LYS A 137 -5.65 -13.11 16.27
N CYS A 138 -5.43 -11.94 15.66
CA CYS A 138 -6.00 -10.67 16.13
C CYS A 138 -7.50 -10.59 15.85
N LEU A 139 -7.94 -11.01 14.68
CA LEU A 139 -9.36 -11.04 14.31
C LEU A 139 -10.19 -11.97 15.22
N ASP A 140 -9.63 -13.09 15.68
CA ASP A 140 -10.26 -14.02 16.62
C ASP A 140 -10.47 -13.42 18.01
N ARG A 141 -9.84 -12.28 18.33
CA ARG A 141 -9.95 -11.57 19.61
C ARG A 141 -10.98 -10.44 19.58
N LEU A 142 -11.60 -10.17 18.43
CA LEU A 142 -12.67 -9.17 18.28
C LEU A 142 -14.02 -9.73 18.75
#